data_6175bd4786fb32b8516acc3119d3c30d
#
_entry.id   6175bd4786fb32b8516acc3119d3c30d
#
_cell.length_a   1.000
_cell.length_b   1.000
_cell.length_c   1.000
_cell.angle_alpha   90.00
_cell.angle_beta   90.00
_cell.angle_gamma   90.00
#
_symmetry.space_group_name_H-M   'P 1'
#
loop_
_entity.id
_entity.type
_entity.pdbx_description
1 polymer ?
#
loop_
_entity_poly.entity_id
_entity_poly.type
_entity_poly.pdbx_seq_one_letter_code
_entity_poly.pdbx_strand_id
1 'polypeptide(L)'
;MSRINAEATHNKAFTLIELLVVIAIISVLIALLLPAVQSAREAARRAKCINNLKQLGLALHNYEGITGVLPITLSLRGQGVASLGAWTNSIGPHPRLMPFTEQGTIFNAVNFHVEMYSPPNLTATATRVSLLVCPSESQQTFTHEVGGLMSVSNYGYCMGDWFVWAGPASSGRNRVTFGPNQSRQLSDFSDGLSQTLWMAECKAYQPYYRDCTLLANIQNSENIPSPNEDPYAVAPEYRNGRCAFRSEGHTEWVESGVHHIGFTTAWPPNKIIQGGPANQYADLDLTSKREKTGVSDNLPRFAAITARSHHAGGVNALMGDGSVHFFKSTVSGQIWRALGSVAGGEVVSADGY
;
A
#
# COMPACT_ATOMS: atom_id res chain seq x y z
N MET A 1 54.87 25.61 65.49
CA MET A 1 54.46 26.49 64.36
C MET A 1 54.72 25.73 63.09
N SER A 2 53.68 25.10 62.57
CA SER A 2 53.74 24.34 61.32
C SER A 2 53.25 25.26 60.17
N ARG A 3 54.11 25.48 59.16
CA ARG A 3 53.78 26.24 57.97
C ARG A 3 53.09 25.32 57.01
N ILE A 4 51.82 25.57 56.69
CA ILE A 4 51.09 24.92 55.65
C ILE A 4 51.49 25.58 54.31
N ASN A 5 52.21 24.84 53.45
CA ASN A 5 52.50 25.27 52.10
C ASN A 5 51.23 25.08 51.29
N ALA A 6 50.57 26.18 50.86
CA ALA A 6 49.52 26.15 49.88
C ALA A 6 50.12 26.02 48.46
N GLU A 7 50.00 24.85 47.87
CA GLU A 7 50.29 24.67 46.43
C GLU A 7 49.27 25.47 45.62
N ALA A 8 49.78 26.50 44.96
CA ALA A 8 48.97 27.26 44.00
C ALA A 8 48.70 26.40 42.76
N THR A 9 47.48 25.85 42.63
CA THR A 9 47.01 25.20 41.39
C THR A 9 46.88 26.25 40.28
N HIS A 10 47.83 26.22 39.33
CA HIS A 10 47.75 27.04 38.11
C HIS A 10 46.56 26.58 37.27
N ASN A 11 45.44 27.26 37.39
CA ASN A 11 44.34 27.15 36.42
C ASN A 11 44.83 27.73 35.09
N LYS A 12 45.12 26.85 34.13
CA LYS A 12 45.40 27.27 32.74
C LYS A 12 44.12 27.87 32.17
N ALA A 13 44.14 29.19 31.93
CA ALA A 13 43.03 29.86 31.24
C ALA A 13 43.01 29.46 29.78
N PHE A 14 41.82 29.07 29.30
CA PHE A 14 41.61 28.67 27.91
C PHE A 14 41.65 29.90 27.00
N THR A 15 42.42 29.82 25.91
CA THR A 15 42.52 30.94 24.97
C THR A 15 41.34 30.94 23.97
N LEU A 16 40.98 32.10 23.49
CA LEU A 16 39.90 32.26 22.48
C LEU A 16 40.19 31.49 21.21
N ILE A 17 41.46 31.37 20.81
CA ILE A 17 41.91 30.63 19.64
C ILE A 17 41.70 29.12 19.83
N GLU A 18 42.06 28.57 21.01
CA GLU A 18 41.83 27.14 21.31
C GLU A 18 40.34 26.79 21.25
N LEU A 19 39.46 27.65 21.78
CA LEU A 19 38.03 27.46 21.69
C LEU A 19 37.55 27.50 20.22
N LEU A 20 38.04 28.45 19.43
CA LEU A 20 37.63 28.66 18.05
C LEU A 20 38.05 27.48 17.14
N VAL A 21 39.27 26.94 17.35
CA VAL A 21 39.70 25.74 16.63
C VAL A 21 38.86 24.51 16.95
N VAL A 22 38.53 24.31 18.23
CA VAL A 22 37.67 23.18 18.65
C VAL A 22 36.30 23.24 18.05
N ILE A 23 35.62 24.39 18.07
CA ILE A 23 34.29 24.53 17.45
C ILE A 23 34.35 24.37 15.94
N ALA A 24 35.42 24.83 15.26
CA ALA A 24 35.62 24.64 13.84
C ALA A 24 35.76 23.14 13.49
N ILE A 25 36.58 22.39 14.24
CA ILE A 25 36.75 20.95 14.05
C ILE A 25 35.40 20.20 14.28
N ILE A 26 34.68 20.51 15.37
CA ILE A 26 33.38 19.91 15.66
C ILE A 26 32.38 20.22 14.56
N SER A 27 32.35 21.45 14.06
CA SER A 27 31.43 21.86 12.97
C SER A 27 31.70 21.07 11.69
N VAL A 28 32.98 20.89 11.32
CA VAL A 28 33.36 20.07 10.15
C VAL A 28 32.95 18.61 10.33
N LEU A 29 33.22 18.04 11.52
CA LEU A 29 32.83 16.65 11.81
C LEU A 29 31.31 16.45 11.75
N ILE A 30 30.53 17.36 12.31
CA ILE A 30 29.06 17.31 12.26
C ILE A 30 28.59 17.45 10.81
N ALA A 31 29.13 18.37 10.03
CA ALA A 31 28.75 18.59 8.63
C ALA A 31 28.98 17.35 7.74
N LEU A 32 30.02 16.56 8.03
CA LEU A 32 30.29 15.31 7.33
C LEU A 32 29.46 14.12 7.86
N LEU A 33 29.25 14.05 9.17
CA LEU A 33 28.55 12.91 9.80
C LEU A 33 27.04 12.96 9.60
N LEU A 34 26.43 14.15 9.60
CA LEU A 34 24.96 14.27 9.54
C LEU A 34 24.36 13.68 8.26
N PRO A 35 24.85 13.96 7.03
CA PRO A 35 24.34 13.34 5.81
C PRO A 35 24.59 11.82 5.79
N ALA A 36 25.73 11.35 6.26
CA ALA A 36 26.07 9.94 6.30
C ALA A 36 25.15 9.14 7.25
N VAL A 37 24.88 9.67 8.43
CA VAL A 37 23.96 9.05 9.40
C VAL A 37 22.54 9.02 8.85
N GLN A 38 22.08 10.08 8.19
CA GLN A 38 20.73 10.10 7.61
C GLN A 38 20.58 9.10 6.48
N SER A 39 21.57 8.97 5.58
CA SER A 39 21.53 7.97 4.51
C SER A 39 21.59 6.54 5.06
N ALA A 40 22.40 6.27 6.08
CA ALA A 40 22.42 4.97 6.75
C ALA A 40 21.09 4.63 7.42
N ARG A 41 20.45 5.59 8.08
CA ARG A 41 19.10 5.41 8.66
C ARG A 41 18.05 5.09 7.60
N GLU A 42 18.08 5.78 6.46
CA GLU A 42 17.13 5.53 5.37
C GLU A 42 17.35 4.15 4.74
N ALA A 43 18.60 3.75 4.53
CA ALA A 43 18.95 2.40 4.07
C ALA A 43 18.42 1.32 5.05
N ALA A 44 18.54 1.54 6.36
CA ALA A 44 18.01 0.64 7.37
C ALA A 44 16.47 0.58 7.35
N ARG A 45 15.78 1.72 7.20
CA ARG A 45 14.32 1.75 7.05
C ARG A 45 13.87 0.99 5.80
N ARG A 46 14.52 1.22 4.66
CA ARG A 46 14.23 0.50 3.43
C ARG A 46 14.46 -1.02 3.56
N ALA A 47 15.55 -1.44 4.18
CA ALA A 47 15.81 -2.85 4.46
C ALA A 47 14.70 -3.48 5.32
N LYS A 48 14.17 -2.75 6.30
CA LYS A 48 13.04 -3.20 7.11
C LYS A 48 11.77 -3.34 6.27
N CYS A 49 11.47 -2.40 5.36
CA CYS A 49 10.30 -2.47 4.47
C CYS A 49 10.40 -3.67 3.50
N ILE A 50 11.58 -3.96 2.96
CA ILE A 50 11.85 -5.17 2.16
C ILE A 50 11.61 -6.44 2.99
N ASN A 51 12.09 -6.48 4.23
CA ASN A 51 11.88 -7.64 5.11
C ASN A 51 10.41 -7.83 5.47
N ASN A 52 9.64 -6.75 5.64
CA ASN A 52 8.20 -6.83 5.87
C ASN A 52 7.49 -7.46 4.67
N LEU A 53 7.81 -7.03 3.43
CA LEU A 53 7.27 -7.64 2.21
C LEU A 53 7.63 -9.14 2.10
N LYS A 54 8.87 -9.53 2.43
CA LYS A 54 9.28 -10.94 2.44
C LYS A 54 8.49 -11.77 3.45
N GLN A 55 8.24 -11.24 4.65
CA GLN A 55 7.43 -11.91 5.67
C GLN A 55 5.96 -12.04 5.22
N LEU A 56 5.40 -11.01 4.55
CA LEU A 56 4.07 -11.09 3.96
C LEU A 56 4.02 -12.12 2.82
N GLY A 57 5.05 -12.20 1.99
CA GLY A 57 5.17 -13.23 0.95
C GLY A 57 5.18 -14.64 1.53
N LEU A 58 5.98 -14.87 2.58
CA LEU A 58 6.00 -16.15 3.29
C LEU A 58 4.62 -16.49 3.88
N ALA A 59 3.95 -15.50 4.48
CA ALA A 59 2.61 -15.68 5.03
C ALA A 59 1.57 -16.04 3.95
N LEU A 60 1.67 -15.42 2.75
CA LEU A 60 0.80 -15.74 1.61
C LEU A 60 1.02 -17.18 1.11
N HIS A 61 2.27 -17.63 0.99
CA HIS A 61 2.58 -19.02 0.64
C HIS A 61 2.12 -20.03 1.69
N ASN A 62 2.31 -19.71 2.98
CA ASN A 62 1.81 -20.56 4.07
C ASN A 62 0.28 -20.64 4.10
N TYR A 63 -0.40 -19.54 3.83
CA TYR A 63 -1.86 -19.52 3.69
C TYR A 63 -2.30 -20.40 2.52
N GLU A 64 -1.70 -20.21 1.34
CA GLU A 64 -1.99 -21.00 0.13
C GLU A 64 -1.71 -22.50 0.36
N GLY A 65 -0.60 -22.85 0.99
CA GLY A 65 -0.23 -24.23 1.30
C GLY A 65 -1.26 -24.97 2.19
N ILE A 66 -2.04 -24.24 3.00
CA ILE A 66 -3.09 -24.82 3.85
C ILE A 66 -4.44 -24.82 3.14
N THR A 67 -4.77 -23.74 2.42
CA THR A 67 -6.10 -23.54 1.84
C THR A 67 -6.21 -23.98 0.39
N GLY A 68 -5.06 -24.18 -0.29
CA GLY A 68 -4.95 -24.48 -1.72
C GLY A 68 -5.18 -23.27 -2.64
N VAL A 69 -5.38 -22.08 -2.08
CA VAL A 69 -5.65 -20.84 -2.85
C VAL A 69 -5.08 -19.62 -2.12
N LEU A 70 -4.79 -18.55 -2.85
CA LEU A 70 -4.49 -17.24 -2.27
C LEU A 70 -5.73 -16.60 -1.61
N PRO A 71 -5.55 -15.75 -0.59
CA PRO A 71 -6.68 -15.14 0.10
C PRO A 71 -7.44 -14.16 -0.82
N ILE A 72 -8.78 -14.19 -0.72
CA ILE A 72 -9.62 -13.19 -1.40
C ILE A 72 -9.49 -11.83 -0.71
N THR A 73 -9.54 -10.76 -1.48
CA THR A 73 -9.47 -9.41 -0.89
C THR A 73 -10.80 -8.99 -0.27
N LEU A 74 -11.91 -9.33 -0.88
CA LEU A 74 -13.24 -9.00 -0.40
C LEU A 74 -14.21 -10.13 -0.74
N SER A 75 -14.95 -10.59 0.26
CA SER A 75 -16.08 -11.49 0.06
C SER A 75 -17.37 -10.68 -0.05
N LEU A 76 -18.01 -10.77 -1.21
CA LEU A 76 -19.27 -10.12 -1.51
C LEU A 76 -20.32 -11.17 -1.86
N ARG A 77 -21.48 -11.10 -1.20
CA ARG A 77 -22.66 -11.88 -1.56
C ARG A 77 -23.64 -10.96 -2.27
N GLY A 78 -23.90 -11.22 -3.56
CA GLY A 78 -24.83 -10.43 -4.38
C GLY A 78 -26.30 -10.77 -4.14
N GLN A 79 -27.20 -9.96 -4.70
CA GLN A 79 -28.66 -10.14 -4.61
C GLN A 79 -29.17 -11.42 -5.33
N GLY A 80 -28.35 -12.12 -6.11
CA GLY A 80 -28.75 -13.34 -6.83
C GLY A 80 -29.05 -14.55 -5.94
N VAL A 81 -28.74 -14.48 -4.62
CA VAL A 81 -29.16 -15.48 -3.62
C VAL A 81 -30.26 -14.82 -2.77
N ALA A 82 -31.45 -14.73 -3.35
CA ALA A 82 -32.60 -13.96 -2.86
C ALA A 82 -33.00 -14.23 -1.39
N SER A 83 -32.54 -15.34 -0.78
CA SER A 83 -32.88 -15.69 0.60
C SER A 83 -31.94 -15.14 1.67
N LEU A 84 -30.78 -14.58 1.29
CA LEU A 84 -29.72 -14.24 2.26
C LEU A 84 -29.30 -12.77 2.25
N GLY A 85 -29.87 -11.93 1.37
CA GLY A 85 -29.52 -10.51 1.24
C GLY A 85 -28.09 -10.25 0.72
N ALA A 86 -27.85 -9.02 0.31
CA ALA A 86 -26.51 -8.57 -0.03
C ALA A 86 -25.66 -8.38 1.24
N TRP A 87 -24.48 -8.99 1.31
CA TRP A 87 -23.66 -8.95 2.52
C TRP A 87 -22.15 -8.87 2.20
N THR A 88 -21.46 -8.12 3.02
CA THR A 88 -20.00 -8.15 3.14
C THR A 88 -19.61 -7.77 4.57
N ASN A 89 -18.54 -8.36 5.09
CA ASN A 89 -17.93 -7.91 6.34
C ASN A 89 -16.86 -6.82 6.16
N SER A 90 -16.55 -6.46 4.93
CA SER A 90 -15.50 -5.51 4.56
C SER A 90 -14.11 -5.86 5.13
N ILE A 91 -13.87 -7.12 5.51
CA ILE A 91 -12.60 -7.58 6.09
C ILE A 91 -11.71 -8.14 4.97
N GLY A 92 -10.57 -7.51 4.79
CA GLY A 92 -9.57 -7.84 3.79
C GLY A 92 -8.72 -9.08 4.11
N PRO A 93 -7.64 -9.31 3.35
CA PRO A 93 -6.78 -10.48 3.52
C PRO A 93 -5.78 -10.35 4.67
N HIS A 94 -5.35 -9.14 5.06
CA HIS A 94 -4.36 -8.98 6.12
C HIS A 94 -4.71 -9.72 7.41
N PRO A 95 -5.93 -9.62 7.98
CA PRO A 95 -6.29 -10.37 9.18
C PRO A 95 -6.17 -11.90 9.00
N ARG A 96 -6.43 -12.42 7.78
CA ARG A 96 -6.29 -13.85 7.47
C ARG A 96 -4.84 -14.33 7.44
N LEU A 97 -3.88 -13.42 7.23
CA LEU A 97 -2.45 -13.73 7.26
C LEU A 97 -1.83 -13.66 8.67
N MET A 98 -2.53 -13.11 9.66
CA MET A 98 -1.99 -12.92 11.01
C MET A 98 -1.50 -14.23 11.68
N PRO A 99 -2.16 -15.40 11.52
CA PRO A 99 -1.65 -16.66 12.06
C PRO A 99 -0.27 -17.06 11.52
N PHE A 100 0.05 -16.63 10.30
CA PHE A 100 1.30 -16.97 9.61
C PHE A 100 2.42 -15.93 9.82
N THR A 101 2.16 -14.91 10.65
CA THR A 101 3.08 -13.81 10.95
C THR A 101 3.31 -13.67 12.46
N GLU A 102 3.09 -14.73 13.23
CA GLU A 102 3.18 -14.75 14.70
C GLU A 102 2.21 -13.78 15.41
N GLN A 103 1.16 -13.36 14.70
CA GLN A 103 0.13 -12.42 15.19
C GLN A 103 -1.23 -13.13 15.45
N GLY A 104 -1.20 -14.38 15.87
CA GLY A 104 -2.41 -15.19 16.15
C GLY A 104 -3.36 -14.55 17.15
N THR A 105 -2.86 -13.78 18.11
CA THR A 105 -3.69 -13.03 19.07
C THR A 105 -4.58 -12.00 18.36
N ILE A 106 -4.05 -11.30 17.35
CA ILE A 106 -4.83 -10.33 16.57
C ILE A 106 -5.87 -11.05 15.72
N PHE A 107 -5.50 -12.18 15.08
CA PHE A 107 -6.46 -13.00 14.35
C PHE A 107 -7.67 -13.41 15.22
N ASN A 108 -7.39 -13.89 16.43
CA ASN A 108 -8.42 -14.33 17.38
C ASN A 108 -9.30 -13.17 17.89
N ALA A 109 -8.83 -11.93 17.81
CA ALA A 109 -9.61 -10.75 18.16
C ALA A 109 -10.53 -10.26 17.04
N VAL A 110 -10.37 -10.76 15.79
CA VAL A 110 -11.21 -10.38 14.65
C VAL A 110 -12.44 -11.28 14.56
N ASN A 111 -13.62 -10.70 14.62
CA ASN A 111 -14.87 -11.39 14.35
C ASN A 111 -15.25 -11.26 12.86
N PHE A 112 -14.99 -12.32 12.08
CA PHE A 112 -15.29 -12.37 10.65
C PHE A 112 -16.78 -12.49 10.30
N HIS A 113 -17.67 -12.66 11.29
CA HIS A 113 -19.12 -12.77 11.07
C HIS A 113 -19.85 -11.44 11.09
N VAL A 114 -19.16 -10.37 11.47
CA VAL A 114 -19.71 -9.00 11.51
C VAL A 114 -18.86 -8.05 10.67
N GLU A 115 -19.42 -6.91 10.36
CA GLU A 115 -18.74 -5.85 9.60
C GLU A 115 -17.56 -5.27 10.43
N MET A 116 -16.48 -4.85 9.75
CA MET A 116 -15.24 -4.42 10.40
C MET A 116 -15.39 -3.24 11.37
N TYR A 117 -16.34 -2.34 11.13
CA TYR A 117 -16.63 -1.21 12.03
C TYR A 117 -17.55 -1.56 13.21
N SER A 118 -17.98 -2.82 13.31
CA SER A 118 -18.83 -3.26 14.42
C SER A 118 -18.03 -3.28 15.73
N PRO A 119 -18.67 -3.00 16.90
CA PRO A 119 -18.01 -2.93 18.19
C PRO A 119 -17.08 -4.12 18.53
N PRO A 120 -17.40 -5.39 18.20
CA PRO A 120 -16.49 -6.50 18.46
C PRO A 120 -15.13 -6.41 17.74
N ASN A 121 -15.03 -5.66 16.64
CA ASN A 121 -13.81 -5.55 15.86
C ASN A 121 -12.96 -4.30 16.18
N LEU A 122 -13.49 -3.33 16.91
CA LEU A 122 -12.82 -2.03 17.10
C LEU A 122 -11.43 -2.15 17.75
N THR A 123 -11.24 -3.09 18.68
CA THR A 123 -9.94 -3.33 19.31
C THR A 123 -8.93 -3.89 18.30
N ALA A 124 -9.36 -4.83 17.45
CA ALA A 124 -8.49 -5.40 16.42
C ALA A 124 -8.13 -4.35 15.35
N THR A 125 -9.10 -3.57 14.86
CA THR A 125 -8.88 -2.55 13.83
C THR A 125 -7.95 -1.43 14.29
N ALA A 126 -8.01 -1.07 15.59
CA ALA A 126 -7.13 -0.09 16.21
C ALA A 126 -5.70 -0.60 16.46
N THR A 127 -5.51 -1.93 16.47
CA THR A 127 -4.21 -2.52 16.79
C THR A 127 -3.21 -2.25 15.67
N ARG A 128 -2.07 -1.65 16.05
CA ARG A 128 -0.96 -1.43 15.12
C ARG A 128 -0.20 -2.73 14.90
N VAL A 129 -0.18 -3.19 13.64
CA VAL A 129 0.62 -4.34 13.21
C VAL A 129 1.93 -3.83 12.61
N SER A 130 3.04 -3.96 13.34
CA SER A 130 4.34 -3.41 12.91
C SER A 130 4.84 -3.96 11.57
N LEU A 131 4.42 -5.18 11.22
CA LEU A 131 4.71 -5.80 9.92
C LEU A 131 4.06 -5.04 8.76
N LEU A 132 2.90 -4.41 8.99
CA LEU A 132 2.16 -3.69 7.95
C LEU A 132 2.56 -2.21 7.83
N VAL A 133 3.44 -1.71 8.70
CA VAL A 133 3.82 -0.30 8.72
C VAL A 133 5.28 -0.13 8.31
N CYS A 134 5.51 0.69 7.29
CA CYS A 134 6.87 1.10 6.89
C CYS A 134 7.44 2.07 7.95
N PRO A 135 8.70 1.89 8.42
CA PRO A 135 9.31 2.83 9.38
C PRO A 135 9.47 4.27 8.88
N SER A 136 9.32 4.49 7.57
CA SER A 136 9.34 5.84 6.97
C SER A 136 7.95 6.51 6.96
N GLU A 137 6.88 5.79 7.38
CA GLU A 137 5.55 6.36 7.52
C GLU A 137 5.46 7.22 8.79
N SER A 138 5.07 8.47 8.62
CA SER A 138 4.98 9.44 9.72
C SER A 138 3.69 9.35 10.50
N GLN A 139 2.58 9.04 9.80
CA GLN A 139 1.24 8.92 10.39
C GLN A 139 0.79 7.46 10.34
N GLN A 140 0.73 6.82 11.51
CA GLN A 140 0.54 5.38 11.61
C GLN A 140 -0.86 4.96 12.09
N THR A 141 -1.70 5.93 12.41
CA THR A 141 -3.09 5.73 12.85
C THR A 141 -4.02 6.75 12.23
N PHE A 142 -5.25 6.35 12.01
CA PHE A 142 -6.32 7.18 11.46
C PHE A 142 -7.56 7.06 12.37
N THR A 143 -8.34 8.12 12.52
CA THR A 143 -9.62 8.08 13.22
C THR A 143 -10.75 8.16 12.22
N HIS A 144 -11.45 7.03 12.04
CA HIS A 144 -12.62 6.94 11.18
C HIS A 144 -13.88 7.39 11.93
N GLU A 145 -14.79 8.10 11.26
CA GLU A 145 -16.00 8.68 11.86
C GLU A 145 -16.90 7.63 12.55
N VAL A 146 -16.98 6.43 11.98
CA VAL A 146 -17.83 5.32 12.48
C VAL A 146 -17.01 4.28 13.23
N GLY A 147 -15.85 3.91 12.70
CA GLY A 147 -15.03 2.80 13.20
C GLY A 147 -14.04 3.17 14.30
N GLY A 148 -13.95 4.46 14.69
CA GLY A 148 -12.99 4.91 15.69
C GLY A 148 -11.53 4.84 15.21
N LEU A 149 -10.61 4.53 16.13
CA LEU A 149 -9.17 4.46 15.79
C LEU A 149 -8.88 3.27 14.89
N MET A 150 -8.12 3.50 13.82
CA MET A 150 -7.62 2.52 12.86
C MET A 150 -6.10 2.59 12.75
N SER A 151 -5.45 1.49 12.39
CA SER A 151 -4.04 1.50 12.01
C SER A 151 -3.90 1.43 10.49
N VAL A 152 -2.81 2.00 9.98
CA VAL A 152 -2.52 2.07 8.54
C VAL A 152 -1.89 0.78 8.01
N SER A 153 -1.88 0.61 6.67
CA SER A 153 -1.04 -0.35 5.97
C SER A 153 -0.22 0.34 4.88
N ASN A 154 1.07 0.06 4.83
CA ASN A 154 1.97 0.53 3.76
C ASN A 154 2.25 -0.55 2.72
N TYR A 155 1.51 -1.66 2.70
CA TYR A 155 1.67 -2.75 1.74
C TYR A 155 0.33 -3.11 1.14
N GLY A 156 0.21 -2.90 -0.17
CA GLY A 156 -1.00 -3.16 -0.93
C GLY A 156 -0.88 -4.41 -1.80
N TYR A 157 -2.00 -5.07 -2.02
CA TYR A 157 -2.14 -6.21 -2.93
C TYR A 157 -2.37 -5.74 -4.36
N CYS A 158 -1.83 -6.44 -5.36
CA CYS A 158 -2.10 -6.16 -6.77
C CYS A 158 -3.55 -6.56 -7.11
N MET A 159 -4.46 -5.58 -7.19
CA MET A 159 -5.90 -5.79 -7.27
C MET A 159 -6.53 -5.40 -8.61
N GLY A 160 -5.76 -4.89 -9.55
CA GLY A 160 -6.24 -4.50 -10.88
C GLY A 160 -5.13 -3.97 -11.78
N ASP A 161 -5.42 -3.91 -13.05
CA ASP A 161 -4.61 -3.26 -14.09
C ASP A 161 -5.23 -1.94 -14.61
N TRP A 162 -6.29 -1.57 -14.15
CA TRP A 162 -7.37 -0.62 -14.27
C TRP A 162 -8.68 -1.26 -13.83
N PHE A 163 -9.03 -2.40 -14.40
CA PHE A 163 -10.22 -3.16 -14.04
C PHE A 163 -9.95 -3.92 -12.73
N VAL A 164 -10.79 -3.69 -11.73
CA VAL A 164 -10.69 -4.30 -10.41
C VAL A 164 -11.69 -5.43 -10.24
N TRP A 165 -12.96 -5.21 -10.69
CA TRP A 165 -14.01 -6.17 -10.47
C TRP A 165 -15.21 -5.94 -11.39
N ALA A 166 -15.84 -7.02 -11.86
CA ALA A 166 -16.97 -6.99 -12.79
C ALA A 166 -18.35 -6.82 -12.13
N GLY A 167 -18.40 -6.87 -10.78
CA GLY A 167 -19.66 -6.90 -10.04
C GLY A 167 -20.10 -8.32 -9.67
N PRO A 168 -21.04 -8.47 -8.70
CA PRO A 168 -21.41 -9.77 -8.11
C PRO A 168 -22.13 -10.71 -9.07
N ALA A 169 -22.78 -10.20 -10.11
CA ALA A 169 -23.47 -11.01 -11.12
C ALA A 169 -22.53 -11.54 -12.21
N SER A 170 -21.27 -11.09 -12.24
CA SER A 170 -20.30 -11.50 -13.24
C SER A 170 -19.37 -12.57 -12.68
N SER A 171 -19.11 -13.61 -13.48
CA SER A 171 -18.06 -14.59 -13.22
C SER A 171 -16.68 -14.11 -13.70
N GLY A 172 -16.58 -12.90 -14.26
CA GLY A 172 -15.35 -12.35 -14.81
C GLY A 172 -14.33 -12.04 -13.71
N ARG A 173 -13.18 -12.75 -13.77
CA ARG A 173 -12.01 -12.44 -12.96
C ARG A 173 -11.27 -11.24 -13.56
N ASN A 174 -10.63 -10.44 -12.71
CA ASN A 174 -9.61 -9.51 -13.21
C ASN A 174 -8.35 -10.28 -13.67
N ARG A 175 -7.44 -9.59 -14.33
CA ARG A 175 -6.23 -10.20 -14.92
C ARG A 175 -5.05 -10.34 -13.95
N VAL A 176 -5.20 -9.78 -12.75
CA VAL A 176 -4.12 -9.71 -11.76
C VAL A 176 -4.29 -10.74 -10.64
N THR A 177 -3.37 -10.74 -9.68
CA THR A 177 -3.28 -11.75 -8.61
C THR A 177 -4.49 -11.74 -7.69
N PHE A 178 -4.94 -10.57 -7.22
CA PHE A 178 -5.97 -10.45 -6.18
C PHE A 178 -7.21 -9.70 -6.68
N GLY A 179 -8.34 -9.93 -6.03
CA GLY A 179 -9.58 -9.22 -6.35
C GLY A 179 -10.76 -9.65 -5.47
N PRO A 180 -11.87 -8.89 -5.50
CA PRO A 180 -13.11 -9.26 -4.86
C PRO A 180 -13.68 -10.57 -5.42
N ASN A 181 -14.17 -11.45 -4.55
CA ASN A 181 -14.72 -12.76 -4.91
C ASN A 181 -13.79 -13.62 -5.79
N GLN A 182 -12.49 -13.35 -5.76
CA GLN A 182 -11.51 -14.03 -6.58
C GLN A 182 -10.46 -14.70 -5.71
N SER A 183 -10.30 -16.01 -5.84
CA SER A 183 -9.18 -16.79 -5.33
C SER A 183 -8.39 -17.36 -6.48
N ARG A 184 -7.06 -17.38 -6.36
CA ARG A 184 -6.15 -17.99 -7.35
C ARG A 184 -5.37 -19.11 -6.71
N GLN A 185 -5.14 -20.17 -7.48
CA GLN A 185 -4.16 -21.21 -7.20
C GLN A 185 -2.83 -20.84 -7.83
N LEU A 186 -1.73 -21.41 -7.35
CA LEU A 186 -0.40 -21.17 -7.96
C LEU A 186 -0.34 -21.65 -9.42
N SER A 187 -1.17 -22.61 -9.82
CA SER A 187 -1.32 -23.07 -11.19
C SER A 187 -1.96 -22.05 -12.16
N ASP A 188 -2.60 -20.99 -11.64
CA ASP A 188 -3.21 -19.94 -12.47
C ASP A 188 -2.16 -18.97 -13.06
N PHE A 189 -0.91 -19.02 -12.58
CA PHE A 189 0.18 -18.09 -12.94
C PHE A 189 1.01 -18.63 -14.12
N SER A 190 0.45 -18.58 -15.34
CA SER A 190 1.14 -19.08 -16.53
C SER A 190 2.34 -18.21 -16.94
N ASP A 191 2.37 -16.93 -16.57
CA ASP A 191 3.52 -16.05 -16.82
C ASP A 191 4.69 -16.30 -15.85
N GLY A 192 4.46 -17.13 -14.82
CA GLY A 192 5.42 -17.51 -13.80
C GLY A 192 5.36 -16.61 -12.57
N LEU A 193 5.53 -17.22 -11.40
CA LEU A 193 5.47 -16.52 -10.10
C LEU A 193 6.55 -15.44 -9.95
N SER A 194 7.72 -15.63 -10.53
CA SER A 194 8.82 -14.64 -10.51
C SER A 194 8.56 -13.42 -11.42
N GLN A 195 7.56 -13.49 -12.30
CA GLN A 195 7.17 -12.41 -13.21
C GLN A 195 5.84 -11.77 -12.83
N THR A 196 5.23 -12.17 -11.71
CA THR A 196 3.90 -11.65 -11.32
C THR A 196 3.95 -10.92 -9.98
N LEU A 197 3.49 -9.67 -9.96
CA LEU A 197 3.37 -8.82 -8.78
C LEU A 197 2.28 -9.34 -7.83
N TRP A 198 2.64 -9.53 -6.58
CA TRP A 198 1.68 -9.85 -5.52
C TRP A 198 1.37 -8.65 -4.64
N MET A 199 2.41 -7.96 -4.15
CA MET A 199 2.25 -6.79 -3.29
C MET A 199 3.26 -5.70 -3.64
N ALA A 200 2.94 -4.45 -3.30
CA ALA A 200 3.87 -3.33 -3.40
C ALA A 200 3.71 -2.37 -2.23
N GLU A 201 4.68 -1.49 -2.05
CA GLU A 201 4.59 -0.39 -1.09
C GLU A 201 3.49 0.59 -1.49
N CYS A 202 2.76 1.07 -0.48
CA CYS A 202 1.75 2.12 -0.57
C CYS A 202 1.99 3.16 0.53
N LYS A 203 1.57 4.40 0.30
CA LYS A 203 1.58 5.46 1.32
C LYS A 203 0.24 5.52 2.02
N ALA A 204 0.25 5.63 3.34
CA ALA A 204 -0.95 6.00 4.07
C ALA A 204 -1.33 7.46 3.80
N TYR A 205 -2.59 7.80 4.07
CA TYR A 205 -3.16 9.12 3.78
C TYR A 205 -3.06 9.53 2.31
N GLN A 206 -3.09 8.53 1.41
CA GLN A 206 -3.06 8.76 -0.01
C GLN A 206 -4.36 9.48 -0.45
N PRO A 207 -4.27 10.65 -1.12
CA PRO A 207 -5.43 11.35 -1.65
C PRO A 207 -6.00 10.62 -2.88
N TYR A 208 -7.33 10.54 -2.96
CA TYR A 208 -7.98 9.89 -4.10
C TYR A 208 -9.41 10.39 -4.32
N TYR A 209 -9.91 10.21 -5.54
CA TYR A 209 -11.32 10.37 -5.87
C TYR A 209 -12.05 9.05 -5.89
N ARG A 210 -13.32 9.02 -5.46
CA ARG A 210 -14.22 7.86 -5.49
C ARG A 210 -15.69 8.24 -5.63
N ASP A 211 -16.56 7.22 -5.70
CA ASP A 211 -18.02 7.35 -5.69
C ASP A 211 -18.53 8.34 -6.76
N CYS A 212 -18.04 8.16 -7.99
CA CYS A 212 -18.36 9.00 -9.14
C CYS A 212 -19.80 8.83 -9.60
N THR A 213 -20.49 9.90 -9.96
CA THR A 213 -21.90 9.88 -10.36
C THR A 213 -22.11 9.51 -11.82
N LEU A 214 -21.12 9.73 -12.68
CA LEU A 214 -21.13 9.36 -14.10
C LEU A 214 -19.84 8.61 -14.46
N LEU A 215 -19.99 7.51 -15.15
CA LEU A 215 -18.89 6.61 -15.54
C LEU A 215 -19.07 6.14 -17.00
N ALA A 216 -19.54 7.02 -17.88
CA ALA A 216 -19.96 6.65 -19.24
C ALA A 216 -18.84 5.99 -20.08
N ASN A 217 -17.58 6.36 -19.85
CA ASN A 217 -16.46 5.95 -20.71
C ASN A 217 -15.64 4.76 -20.16
N ILE A 218 -15.92 4.28 -18.95
CA ILE A 218 -15.07 3.31 -18.25
C ILE A 218 -15.80 2.01 -17.88
N GLN A 219 -16.92 1.70 -18.51
CA GLN A 219 -17.74 0.53 -18.17
C GLN A 219 -17.26 -0.78 -18.81
N ASN A 220 -16.37 -0.72 -19.79
CA ASN A 220 -15.86 -1.91 -20.47
C ASN A 220 -14.52 -2.36 -19.87
N SER A 221 -14.46 -3.58 -19.33
CA SER A 221 -13.23 -4.17 -18.74
C SER A 221 -12.09 -4.33 -19.74
N GLU A 222 -12.39 -4.38 -21.03
CA GLU A 222 -11.38 -4.49 -22.10
C GLU A 222 -10.77 -3.12 -22.46
N ASN A 223 -11.38 -2.03 -22.00
CA ASN A 223 -10.92 -0.67 -22.30
C ASN A 223 -9.91 -0.21 -21.25
N ILE A 224 -8.71 -0.79 -21.28
CA ILE A 224 -7.62 -0.41 -20.39
C ILE A 224 -6.94 0.83 -20.96
N PRO A 225 -6.90 1.96 -20.23
CA PRO A 225 -6.21 3.16 -20.73
C PRO A 225 -4.72 2.91 -20.88
N SER A 226 -4.09 3.57 -21.83
CA SER A 226 -2.64 3.52 -21.97
C SER A 226 -1.96 3.98 -20.66
N PRO A 227 -0.90 3.32 -20.18
CA PRO A 227 -0.19 3.73 -18.97
C PRO A 227 0.50 5.11 -19.11
N ASN A 228 0.61 5.63 -20.33
CA ASN A 228 1.16 6.96 -20.63
C ASN A 228 0.07 8.03 -20.84
N GLU A 229 -1.20 7.64 -20.86
CA GLU A 229 -2.31 8.56 -21.09
C GLU A 229 -2.56 9.46 -19.87
N ASP A 230 -3.09 10.66 -20.12
CA ASP A 230 -3.54 11.55 -19.05
C ASP A 230 -4.74 10.90 -18.34
N PRO A 231 -4.66 10.63 -17.02
CA PRO A 231 -5.78 10.07 -16.28
C PRO A 231 -7.10 10.84 -16.42
N TYR A 232 -7.04 12.15 -16.59
CA TYR A 232 -8.23 12.99 -16.77
C TYR A 232 -8.81 12.96 -18.19
N ALA A 233 -8.03 12.54 -19.20
CA ALA A 233 -8.57 12.26 -20.52
C ALA A 233 -9.37 10.96 -20.51
N VAL A 234 -8.90 9.98 -19.71
CA VAL A 234 -9.59 8.67 -19.55
C VAL A 234 -10.86 8.81 -18.71
N ALA A 235 -10.82 9.57 -17.64
CA ALA A 235 -11.90 9.72 -16.67
C ALA A 235 -12.14 11.19 -16.31
N PRO A 236 -12.72 11.99 -17.22
CA PRO A 236 -12.92 13.43 -17.00
C PRO A 236 -13.85 13.74 -15.83
N GLU A 237 -14.68 12.78 -15.40
CA GLU A 237 -15.57 12.88 -14.23
C GLU A 237 -14.82 13.22 -12.95
N TYR A 238 -13.57 12.76 -12.82
CA TYR A 238 -12.71 13.05 -11.66
C TYR A 238 -12.34 14.54 -11.59
N ARG A 239 -12.08 15.18 -12.75
CA ARG A 239 -11.75 16.61 -12.80
C ARG A 239 -12.98 17.49 -12.62
N ASN A 240 -14.16 17.05 -13.03
CA ASN A 240 -15.39 17.84 -13.07
C ASN A 240 -16.15 17.87 -11.72
N GLY A 241 -15.55 17.39 -10.64
CA GLY A 241 -16.16 17.41 -9.30
C GLY A 241 -17.35 16.45 -9.13
N ARG A 242 -17.51 15.46 -10.02
CA ARG A 242 -18.58 14.45 -9.96
C ARG A 242 -18.20 13.24 -9.12
N CYS A 243 -17.01 13.24 -8.55
CA CYS A 243 -16.48 12.22 -7.65
C CYS A 243 -16.21 12.82 -6.28
N ALA A 244 -16.38 12.03 -5.23
CA ALA A 244 -16.05 12.47 -3.87
C ALA A 244 -14.53 12.44 -3.66
N PHE A 245 -13.98 13.56 -3.20
CA PHE A 245 -12.57 13.62 -2.79
C PHE A 245 -12.39 13.00 -1.40
N ARG A 246 -11.31 12.27 -1.21
CA ARG A 246 -10.87 11.62 0.02
C ARG A 246 -9.36 11.76 0.19
N SER A 247 -8.88 11.72 1.45
CA SER A 247 -7.46 11.78 1.81
C SER A 247 -7.04 10.67 2.80
N GLU A 248 -7.85 9.62 2.92
CA GLU A 248 -7.66 8.52 3.84
C GLU A 248 -7.28 7.19 3.15
N GLY A 249 -6.68 7.22 1.97
CA GLY A 249 -6.19 6.00 1.31
C GLY A 249 -5.16 5.27 2.18
N HIS A 250 -5.22 3.94 2.23
CA HIS A 250 -4.33 3.05 2.99
C HIS A 250 -4.28 3.29 4.51
N THR A 251 -5.36 3.87 5.08
CA THR A 251 -5.43 4.16 6.52
C THR A 251 -6.11 3.06 7.34
N GLU A 252 -6.63 2.04 6.71
CA GLU A 252 -7.43 0.98 7.34
C GLU A 252 -6.93 -0.42 6.94
N TRP A 253 -5.99 -0.98 7.72
CA TRP A 253 -5.32 -2.24 7.41
C TRP A 253 -6.25 -3.47 7.35
N VAL A 254 -7.41 -3.41 8.01
CA VAL A 254 -8.40 -4.50 8.03
C VAL A 254 -9.36 -4.41 6.84
N GLU A 255 -9.56 -3.22 6.28
CA GLU A 255 -10.51 -2.97 5.19
C GLU A 255 -10.13 -3.75 3.92
N SER A 256 -11.08 -3.94 3.02
CA SER A 256 -10.98 -4.84 1.87
C SER A 256 -10.90 -4.13 0.51
N GLY A 257 -11.14 -2.82 0.46
CA GLY A 257 -11.19 -2.07 -0.80
C GLY A 257 -9.80 -1.76 -1.36
N VAL A 258 -9.71 -1.65 -2.68
CA VAL A 258 -8.46 -1.35 -3.38
C VAL A 258 -7.80 -0.06 -2.88
N HIS A 259 -8.57 0.92 -2.45
CA HIS A 259 -8.08 2.19 -1.93
C HIS A 259 -7.49 2.13 -0.51
N HIS A 260 -7.70 1.03 0.23
CA HIS A 260 -7.10 0.82 1.56
C HIS A 260 -6.02 -0.25 1.59
N ILE A 261 -6.23 -1.36 0.87
CA ILE A 261 -5.30 -2.49 0.93
C ILE A 261 -4.77 -2.92 -0.43
N GLY A 262 -5.04 -2.20 -1.49
CA GLY A 262 -4.65 -2.59 -2.84
C GLY A 262 -3.85 -1.52 -3.57
N PHE A 263 -3.28 -1.93 -4.68
CA PHE A 263 -2.83 -1.05 -5.73
C PHE A 263 -3.21 -1.65 -7.10
N THR A 264 -3.13 -0.85 -8.14
CA THR A 264 -3.32 -1.27 -9.52
C THR A 264 -2.09 -0.99 -10.36
N THR A 265 -1.90 -1.74 -11.42
CA THR A 265 -0.84 -1.51 -12.40
C THR A 265 -1.27 -0.60 -13.56
N ALA A 266 -2.37 0.15 -13.38
CA ALA A 266 -2.88 1.10 -14.36
C ALA A 266 -1.81 2.12 -14.79
N TRP A 267 -1.06 2.64 -13.82
CA TRP A 267 0.07 3.55 -14.03
C TRP A 267 1.31 3.07 -13.29
N PRO A 268 2.52 3.48 -13.75
CA PRO A 268 3.77 3.11 -13.10
C PRO A 268 3.87 3.67 -11.67
N PRO A 269 4.77 3.11 -10.84
CA PRO A 269 4.94 3.54 -9.44
C PRO A 269 5.22 5.04 -9.32
N ASN A 270 4.69 5.65 -8.25
CA ASN A 270 4.86 7.07 -7.94
C ASN A 270 4.40 8.03 -9.06
N LYS A 271 3.48 7.59 -9.93
CA LYS A 271 2.93 8.46 -10.99
C LYS A 271 2.39 9.76 -10.37
N ILE A 272 2.81 10.88 -10.94
CA ILE A 272 2.31 12.21 -10.56
C ILE A 272 1.00 12.45 -11.30
N ILE A 273 -0.08 12.73 -10.55
CA ILE A 273 -1.42 13.07 -11.05
C ILE A 273 -1.91 14.25 -10.23
N GLN A 274 -1.69 15.44 -10.75
CA GLN A 274 -2.04 16.66 -10.02
C GLN A 274 -3.54 16.89 -10.00
N GLY A 275 -4.11 17.19 -8.82
CA GLY A 275 -5.54 17.43 -8.67
C GLY A 275 -5.98 17.62 -7.22
N GLY A 276 -7.22 17.24 -6.93
CA GLY A 276 -7.84 17.47 -5.63
C GLY A 276 -8.41 18.89 -5.50
N PRO A 277 -9.00 19.23 -4.33
CA PRO A 277 -9.47 20.58 -4.05
C PRO A 277 -8.37 21.61 -4.26
N ALA A 278 -8.65 22.66 -5.02
CA ALA A 278 -7.69 23.70 -5.37
C ALA A 278 -6.36 23.21 -5.99
N ASN A 279 -6.34 22.03 -6.58
CA ASN A 279 -5.15 21.46 -7.23
C ASN A 279 -3.95 21.24 -6.27
N GLN A 280 -4.22 20.94 -5.00
CA GLN A 280 -3.20 20.89 -3.93
C GLN A 280 -2.34 19.63 -3.94
N TYR A 281 -2.78 18.55 -4.61
CA TYR A 281 -2.13 17.25 -4.55
C TYR A 281 -1.44 16.91 -5.85
N ALA A 282 -0.20 16.42 -5.76
CA ALA A 282 0.60 16.01 -6.90
C ALA A 282 0.63 14.49 -7.11
N ASP A 283 0.00 13.74 -6.24
CA ASP A 283 0.04 12.28 -6.18
C ASP A 283 -1.35 11.64 -6.04
N LEU A 284 -2.36 12.27 -6.63
CA LEU A 284 -3.76 11.85 -6.55
C LEU A 284 -3.98 10.47 -7.19
N ASP A 285 -4.76 9.64 -6.51
CA ASP A 285 -5.26 8.38 -7.03
C ASP A 285 -6.76 8.47 -7.37
N LEU A 286 -7.29 7.45 -8.05
CA LEU A 286 -8.70 7.41 -8.40
C LEU A 286 -9.27 5.99 -8.33
N THR A 287 -10.55 5.91 -7.92
CA THR A 287 -11.36 4.71 -8.04
C THR A 287 -12.80 5.08 -8.41
N SER A 288 -13.45 4.29 -9.24
CA SER A 288 -14.81 4.59 -9.73
C SER A 288 -15.83 4.57 -8.59
N LYS A 289 -15.91 3.44 -7.89
CA LYS A 289 -16.74 3.22 -6.71
C LYS A 289 -16.09 2.19 -5.80
N ARG A 290 -16.50 2.18 -4.54
CA ARG A 290 -16.08 1.13 -3.61
C ARG A 290 -16.62 -0.23 -4.02
N GLU A 291 -15.84 -1.28 -3.89
CA GLU A 291 -16.23 -2.64 -4.26
C GLU A 291 -17.45 -3.11 -3.45
N LYS A 292 -17.48 -2.80 -2.16
CA LYS A 292 -18.58 -3.19 -1.26
C LYS A 292 -19.95 -2.62 -1.70
N THR A 293 -20.01 -1.50 -2.40
CA THR A 293 -21.27 -0.97 -2.91
C THR A 293 -21.79 -1.72 -4.14
N GLY A 294 -20.97 -2.57 -4.76
CA GLY A 294 -21.37 -3.40 -5.88
C GLY A 294 -22.46 -4.41 -5.57
N VAL A 295 -22.65 -4.76 -4.28
CA VAL A 295 -23.78 -5.61 -3.86
C VAL A 295 -25.15 -4.96 -4.16
N SER A 296 -25.21 -3.64 -4.28
CA SER A 296 -26.45 -2.90 -4.55
C SER A 296 -26.61 -2.46 -6.00
N ASP A 297 -25.51 -2.12 -6.71
CA ASP A 297 -25.59 -1.54 -8.06
C ASP A 297 -25.11 -2.48 -9.18
N ASN A 298 -24.43 -3.56 -8.83
CA ASN A 298 -23.94 -4.57 -9.79
C ASN A 298 -23.09 -4.00 -10.94
N LEU A 299 -22.45 -2.85 -10.75
CA LEU A 299 -21.63 -2.20 -11.78
C LEU A 299 -20.16 -2.63 -11.64
N PRO A 300 -19.38 -2.65 -12.73
CA PRO A 300 -17.95 -2.91 -12.68
C PRO A 300 -17.21 -1.80 -11.91
N ARG A 301 -16.05 -2.17 -11.35
CA ARG A 301 -15.16 -1.28 -10.58
C ARG A 301 -13.84 -1.12 -11.30
N PHE A 302 -13.40 0.12 -11.37
CA PHE A 302 -12.15 0.55 -11.99
C PHE A 302 -11.36 1.40 -11.01
N ALA A 303 -10.04 1.28 -11.04
CA ALA A 303 -9.17 2.06 -10.18
C ALA A 303 -7.79 2.29 -10.79
N ALA A 304 -7.23 3.43 -10.45
CA ALA A 304 -5.83 3.74 -10.58
C ALA A 304 -5.31 4.15 -9.21
N ILE A 305 -5.14 3.18 -8.34
CA ILE A 305 -4.49 3.31 -7.04
C ILE A 305 -3.03 2.93 -7.25
N THR A 306 -2.17 3.91 -7.23
CA THR A 306 -0.78 3.77 -7.66
C THR A 306 0.09 3.25 -6.52
N ALA A 307 0.96 2.28 -6.80
CA ALA A 307 2.00 1.88 -5.85
C ALA A 307 2.92 3.08 -5.54
N ARG A 308 3.12 3.37 -4.25
CA ARG A 308 3.86 4.57 -3.79
C ARG A 308 4.74 4.24 -2.61
N SER A 309 5.89 4.89 -2.53
CA SER A 309 6.82 4.70 -1.42
C SER A 309 7.34 6.04 -0.87
N HIS A 310 7.73 6.02 0.40
CA HIS A 310 8.53 7.08 1.03
C HIS A 310 10.01 7.00 0.63
N HIS A 311 10.44 5.88 0.04
CA HIS A 311 11.82 5.67 -0.43
C HIS A 311 12.02 6.37 -1.77
N ALA A 312 13.15 7.08 -1.91
CA ALA A 312 13.42 7.84 -3.12
C ALA A 312 13.60 6.93 -4.35
N GLY A 313 13.04 7.35 -5.48
CA GLY A 313 13.31 6.80 -6.81
C GLY A 313 12.46 5.61 -7.24
N GLY A 314 11.61 5.04 -6.38
CA GLY A 314 10.77 3.89 -6.76
C GLY A 314 10.04 3.25 -5.58
N VAL A 315 9.59 2.02 -5.78
CA VAL A 315 8.88 1.21 -4.78
C VAL A 315 9.52 -0.16 -4.65
N ASN A 316 9.47 -0.75 -3.47
CA ASN A 316 9.74 -2.19 -3.32
C ASN A 316 8.43 -2.95 -3.60
N ALA A 317 8.52 -4.03 -4.37
CA ALA A 317 7.38 -4.90 -4.65
C ALA A 317 7.75 -6.37 -4.47
N LEU A 318 6.78 -7.13 -3.98
CA LEU A 318 6.84 -8.57 -3.77
C LEU A 318 6.34 -9.28 -5.02
N MET A 319 7.12 -10.22 -5.52
CA MET A 319 6.74 -11.13 -6.58
C MET A 319 6.10 -12.41 -6.04
N GLY A 320 5.43 -13.15 -6.90
CA GLY A 320 4.75 -14.39 -6.54
C GLY A 320 5.68 -15.53 -6.04
N ASP A 321 6.95 -15.49 -6.36
CA ASP A 321 7.95 -16.44 -5.86
C ASP A 321 8.53 -16.08 -4.48
N GLY A 322 8.05 -14.98 -3.86
CA GLY A 322 8.54 -14.45 -2.59
C GLY A 322 9.76 -13.55 -2.71
N SER A 323 10.30 -13.31 -3.90
CA SER A 323 11.36 -12.33 -4.13
C SER A 323 10.82 -10.90 -3.99
N VAL A 324 11.68 -9.97 -3.54
CA VAL A 324 11.33 -8.54 -3.45
C VAL A 324 12.30 -7.76 -4.30
N HIS A 325 11.77 -7.00 -5.25
CA HIS A 325 12.53 -6.17 -6.17
C HIS A 325 12.21 -4.69 -5.99
N PHE A 326 13.16 -3.84 -6.34
CA PHE A 326 12.96 -2.40 -6.36
C PHE A 326 12.65 -1.94 -7.79
N PHE A 327 11.46 -1.44 -7.99
CA PHE A 327 11.01 -0.90 -9.26
C PHE A 327 11.18 0.62 -9.26
N LYS A 328 11.95 1.13 -10.22
CA LYS A 328 12.14 2.57 -10.38
C LYS A 328 10.83 3.25 -10.79
N SER A 329 10.62 4.49 -10.37
CA SER A 329 9.47 5.30 -10.82
C SER A 329 9.49 5.56 -12.34
N THR A 330 10.62 5.33 -13.00
CA THR A 330 10.80 5.45 -14.45
C THR A 330 10.59 4.15 -15.21
N VAL A 331 10.17 3.07 -14.53
CA VAL A 331 9.83 1.81 -15.21
C VAL A 331 8.77 2.07 -16.28
N SER A 332 8.88 1.40 -17.42
CA SER A 332 7.84 1.49 -18.45
C SER A 332 6.49 1.06 -17.87
N GLY A 333 5.46 1.88 -18.07
CA GLY A 333 4.12 1.53 -17.63
C GLY A 333 3.57 0.26 -18.29
N GLN A 334 4.04 -0.08 -19.48
CA GLN A 334 3.71 -1.35 -20.15
C GLN A 334 4.33 -2.53 -19.41
N ILE A 335 5.62 -2.43 -19.04
CA ILE A 335 6.32 -3.46 -18.24
C ILE A 335 5.65 -3.61 -16.88
N TRP A 336 5.37 -2.49 -16.19
CA TRP A 336 4.70 -2.52 -14.89
C TRP A 336 3.33 -3.21 -14.94
N ARG A 337 2.58 -2.97 -16.01
CA ARG A 337 1.26 -3.60 -16.24
C ARG A 337 1.40 -5.08 -16.56
N ALA A 338 2.36 -5.46 -17.42
CA ALA A 338 2.65 -6.85 -17.74
C ALA A 338 2.99 -7.66 -16.48
N LEU A 339 3.84 -7.11 -15.60
CA LEU A 339 4.15 -7.73 -14.30
C LEU A 339 2.93 -7.86 -13.37
N GLY A 340 1.86 -7.10 -13.58
CA GLY A 340 0.60 -7.27 -12.85
C GLY A 340 -0.22 -8.47 -13.33
N SER A 341 -0.07 -8.88 -14.59
CA SER A 341 -0.83 -9.99 -15.20
C SER A 341 -0.40 -11.35 -14.66
N VAL A 342 -1.37 -12.26 -14.53
CA VAL A 342 -1.08 -13.66 -14.13
C VAL A 342 -0.95 -14.60 -15.34
N ALA A 343 -1.49 -14.20 -16.51
CA ALA A 343 -1.60 -15.00 -17.71
C ALA A 343 -1.73 -14.14 -18.98
N GLY A 344 -1.00 -13.02 -19.06
CA GLY A 344 -1.00 -12.13 -20.23
C GLY A 344 -0.11 -12.62 -21.36
N GLY A 345 0.84 -13.51 -21.07
CA GLY A 345 1.79 -14.05 -22.03
C GLY A 345 2.90 -13.08 -22.42
N GLU A 346 3.05 -11.96 -21.70
CA GLU A 346 4.12 -11.00 -21.95
C GLU A 346 5.45 -11.50 -21.35
N VAL A 347 6.49 -11.50 -22.18
CA VAL A 347 7.85 -11.81 -21.72
C VAL A 347 8.53 -10.52 -21.28
N VAL A 348 8.75 -10.37 -19.98
CA VAL A 348 9.44 -9.20 -19.40
C VAL A 348 10.89 -9.58 -19.09
N SER A 349 11.85 -8.85 -19.70
CA SER A 349 13.26 -9.01 -19.34
C SER A 349 13.55 -8.36 -17.99
N ALA A 350 14.36 -9.04 -17.16
CA ALA A 350 14.81 -8.50 -15.86
C ALA A 350 15.60 -7.19 -15.99
N ASP A 351 16.19 -6.91 -17.16
CA ASP A 351 16.89 -5.65 -17.43
C ASP A 351 15.91 -4.46 -17.64
N GLY A 352 14.60 -4.71 -17.72
CA GLY A 352 13.58 -3.70 -17.98
C GLY A 352 13.10 -2.94 -16.73
N TYR A 353 13.55 -3.32 -15.51
CA TYR A 353 13.08 -2.73 -14.25
C TYR A 353 14.15 -2.69 -13.15
#